data_f4d280164f7e0f0869992360d6f27d53
#
_entry.id   f4d280164f7e0f0869992360d6f27d53
#
_cell.length_a   1.000
_cell.length_b   1.000
_cell.length_c   1.000
_cell.angle_alpha   90.00
_cell.angle_beta   90.00
_cell.angle_gamma   90.00
#
_symmetry.space_group_name_H-M   'P 1'
#
loop_
_entity.id
_entity.type
_entity.pdbx_description
1 polymer ?
#
loop_
_entity_poly.entity_id
_entity_poly.type
_entity_poly.pdbx_seq_one_letter_code
_entity_poly.pdbx_strand_id
1 'polypeptide(L)'
;PRHVEVQVIADRHGKILHLFERECSIQRRHQKIIEEAPAPVIDNELRDRITAAAVKAAGAVDYLNAGTVEFLVDGNGDFFFMEMNTRLQVEHPVTEAITGVDLVEWQLRVAAGEPLPAEQDELAAHGHAIESRIYAENPFNNFLPSTGRVGRFVHPVGALDLRVDTGIEDGDPVEIYYDPMIAKLTVWGED
;
A
#
# COMPACT_ATOMS: atom_id res chain seq x y z
N PRO A 1 -14.56 -0.23 -13.51
CA PRO A 1 -13.09 -0.18 -13.46
C PRO A 1 -12.60 -0.55 -12.07
N ARG A 2 -11.39 -1.11 -12.00
CA ARG A 2 -10.67 -1.41 -10.77
C ARG A 2 -9.54 -0.43 -10.60
N HIS A 3 -9.26 -0.05 -9.34
CA HIS A 3 -8.12 0.76 -8.98
C HIS A 3 -6.97 -0.17 -8.60
N VAL A 4 -6.01 -0.29 -9.48
CA VAL A 4 -4.81 -1.13 -9.29
C VAL A 4 -3.59 -0.23 -9.30
N GLU A 5 -2.67 -0.50 -8.40
CA GLU A 5 -1.46 0.31 -8.27
C GLU A 5 -0.23 -0.57 -8.13
N VAL A 6 0.90 -0.09 -8.65
CA VAL A 6 2.17 -0.83 -8.63
C VAL A 6 3.16 -0.12 -7.74
N GLN A 7 3.68 -0.83 -6.75
CA GLN A 7 4.79 -0.35 -5.92
C GLN A 7 6.07 -0.37 -6.72
N VAL A 8 6.75 0.76 -6.80
CA VAL A 8 8.09 0.85 -7.38
C VAL A 8 9.08 1.40 -6.36
N ILE A 9 10.34 1.04 -6.53
CA ILE A 9 11.46 1.64 -5.81
C ILE A 9 12.67 1.73 -6.74
N ALA A 10 13.39 2.85 -6.66
CA ALA A 10 14.52 3.13 -7.52
C ALA A 10 15.72 3.65 -6.73
N ASP A 11 16.94 3.27 -7.15
CA ASP A 11 18.18 3.75 -6.56
C ASP A 11 18.90 4.78 -7.44
N ARG A 12 20.01 5.31 -6.93
CA ARG A 12 20.84 6.29 -7.66
C ARG A 12 21.75 5.65 -8.73
N HIS A 13 21.76 4.32 -8.79
CA HIS A 13 22.61 3.55 -9.70
C HIS A 13 21.86 3.17 -10.98
N GLY A 14 20.58 3.62 -11.11
CA GLY A 14 19.75 3.39 -12.27
C GLY A 14 18.90 2.12 -12.21
N LYS A 15 18.92 1.41 -11.06
CA LYS A 15 18.05 0.25 -10.85
C LYS A 15 16.65 0.72 -10.43
N ILE A 16 15.62 0.19 -11.08
CA ILE A 16 14.22 0.39 -10.73
C ILE A 16 13.58 -1.00 -10.62
N LEU A 17 12.97 -1.29 -9.48
CA LEU A 17 12.26 -2.52 -9.21
C LEU A 17 10.78 -2.23 -9.02
N HIS A 18 9.92 -3.18 -9.42
CA HIS A 18 8.55 -3.24 -8.93
C HIS A 18 8.40 -4.31 -7.85
N LEU A 19 7.51 -4.06 -6.91
CA LEU A 19 7.18 -4.95 -5.80
C LEU A 19 5.71 -5.40 -5.93
N PHE A 20 5.33 -5.77 -7.15
CA PHE A 20 3.99 -6.18 -7.53
C PHE A 20 2.94 -5.08 -7.35
N GLU A 21 1.69 -5.49 -7.53
CA GLU A 21 0.53 -4.60 -7.50
C GLU A 21 -0.34 -4.83 -6.26
N ARG A 22 -1.16 -3.81 -6.00
CA ARG A 22 -2.23 -3.83 -5.01
C ARG A 22 -3.56 -3.49 -5.67
N GLU A 23 -4.64 -4.05 -5.17
CA GLU A 23 -6.01 -3.66 -5.49
C GLU A 23 -6.53 -2.70 -4.40
N CYS A 24 -7.03 -1.54 -4.80
CA CYS A 24 -7.50 -0.49 -3.89
C CYS A 24 -8.88 0.05 -4.28
N SER A 25 -9.74 -0.77 -4.91
CA SER A 25 -11.05 -0.31 -5.40
C SER A 25 -12.09 -0.12 -4.30
N ILE A 26 -11.91 -0.73 -3.11
CA ILE A 26 -12.85 -0.56 -2.00
C ILE A 26 -12.58 0.79 -1.34
N GLN A 27 -13.37 1.76 -1.74
CA GLN A 27 -13.20 3.16 -1.36
C GLN A 27 -14.52 3.75 -0.90
N ARG A 28 -14.43 4.76 -0.04
CA ARG A 28 -15.55 5.63 0.31
C ARG A 28 -15.16 7.07 0.03
N ARG A 29 -15.93 7.77 -0.85
CA ARG A 29 -15.66 9.15 -1.27
C ARG A 29 -14.22 9.37 -1.74
N HIS A 30 -13.72 8.45 -2.57
CA HIS A 30 -12.34 8.42 -3.08
C HIS A 30 -11.24 8.16 -2.02
N GLN A 31 -11.63 7.78 -0.81
CA GLN A 31 -10.69 7.36 0.23
C GLN A 31 -10.61 5.83 0.24
N LYS A 32 -9.43 5.29 0.11
CA LYS A 32 -9.16 3.85 0.23
C LYS A 32 -9.53 3.38 1.64
N ILE A 33 -10.19 2.23 1.75
CA ILE A 33 -10.66 1.66 3.02
C ILE A 33 -10.13 0.26 3.23
N ILE A 34 -10.10 -0.54 2.15
CA ILE A 34 -9.51 -1.88 2.12
C ILE A 34 -8.60 -1.95 0.92
N GLU A 35 -7.41 -2.46 1.15
CA GLU A 35 -6.39 -2.72 0.16
C GLU A 35 -5.95 -4.17 0.25
N GLU A 36 -5.62 -4.78 -0.89
CA GLU A 36 -5.16 -6.15 -0.93
C GLU A 36 -4.04 -6.36 -1.96
N ALA A 37 -3.19 -7.33 -1.69
CA ALA A 37 -2.11 -7.74 -2.58
C ALA A 37 -1.91 -9.27 -2.53
N PRO A 38 -1.63 -9.92 -3.68
CA PRO A 38 -1.74 -9.35 -5.02
C PRO A 38 -3.20 -9.04 -5.42
N ALA A 39 -3.40 -8.28 -6.49
CA ALA A 39 -4.74 -7.95 -6.99
C ALA A 39 -5.45 -9.20 -7.53
N PRO A 40 -6.61 -9.63 -6.97
CA PRO A 40 -7.27 -10.87 -7.37
C PRO A 40 -7.95 -10.80 -8.75
N VAL A 41 -8.05 -9.59 -9.29
CA VAL A 41 -8.77 -9.32 -10.55
C VAL A 41 -7.87 -9.32 -11.77
N ILE A 42 -6.56 -9.46 -11.60
CA ILE A 42 -5.59 -9.48 -12.70
C ILE A 42 -4.86 -10.82 -12.76
N ASP A 43 -4.70 -11.31 -13.98
CA ASP A 43 -3.90 -12.51 -14.25
C ASP A 43 -2.41 -12.16 -14.42
N ASN A 44 -1.59 -13.18 -14.62
CA ASN A 44 -0.15 -12.99 -14.75
C ASN A 44 0.24 -12.16 -15.99
N GLU A 45 -0.49 -12.31 -17.11
CA GLU A 45 -0.21 -11.56 -18.33
C GLU A 45 -0.47 -10.05 -18.12
N LEU A 46 -1.59 -9.72 -17.51
CA LEU A 46 -1.90 -8.33 -17.19
C LEU A 46 -0.96 -7.77 -16.13
N ARG A 47 -0.58 -8.59 -15.13
CA ARG A 47 0.42 -8.22 -14.10
C ARG A 47 1.75 -7.83 -14.73
N ASP A 48 2.27 -8.64 -15.65
CA ASP A 48 3.54 -8.36 -16.35
C ASP A 48 3.45 -7.05 -17.15
N ARG A 49 2.33 -6.81 -17.82
CA ARG A 49 2.12 -5.58 -18.60
C ARG A 49 2.04 -4.33 -17.72
N ILE A 50 1.30 -4.38 -16.62
CA ILE A 50 1.07 -3.22 -15.75
C ILE A 50 2.32 -2.88 -14.92
N THR A 51 3.04 -3.90 -14.44
CA THR A 51 4.31 -3.69 -13.71
C THR A 51 5.40 -3.14 -14.61
N ALA A 52 5.51 -3.66 -15.85
CA ALA A 52 6.44 -3.11 -16.84
C ALA A 52 6.11 -1.65 -17.19
N ALA A 53 4.81 -1.31 -17.31
CA ALA A 53 4.39 0.06 -17.54
C ALA A 53 4.74 0.99 -16.38
N ALA A 54 4.61 0.53 -15.13
CA ALA A 54 4.97 1.28 -13.93
C ALA A 54 6.49 1.55 -13.85
N VAL A 55 7.33 0.54 -14.11
CA VAL A 55 8.79 0.69 -14.16
C VAL A 55 9.18 1.68 -15.27
N LYS A 56 8.55 1.57 -16.44
CA LYS A 56 8.79 2.49 -17.55
C LYS A 56 8.39 3.93 -17.19
N ALA A 57 7.26 4.13 -16.50
CA ALA A 57 6.81 5.45 -16.05
C ALA A 57 7.82 6.06 -15.06
N ALA A 58 8.27 5.29 -14.08
CA ALA A 58 9.28 5.72 -13.11
C ALA A 58 10.63 6.06 -13.79
N GLY A 59 11.07 5.23 -14.75
CA GLY A 59 12.29 5.49 -15.52
C GLY A 59 12.23 6.72 -16.39
N ALA A 60 11.05 7.07 -16.93
CA ALA A 60 10.88 8.24 -17.78
C ALA A 60 11.07 9.58 -17.05
N VAL A 61 11.02 9.59 -15.73
CA VAL A 61 11.19 10.77 -14.88
C VAL A 61 12.41 10.68 -13.96
N ASP A 62 13.31 9.73 -14.19
CA ASP A 62 14.48 9.46 -13.35
C ASP A 62 14.11 9.36 -11.86
N TYR A 63 13.02 8.62 -11.58
CA TYR A 63 12.49 8.52 -10.23
C TYR A 63 13.50 7.93 -9.26
N LEU A 64 13.49 8.41 -8.02
CA LEU A 64 14.36 7.95 -6.95
C LEU A 64 13.54 7.64 -5.69
N ASN A 65 13.87 6.53 -5.04
CA ASN A 65 13.25 6.04 -3.81
C ASN A 65 11.89 5.36 -4.05
N ALA A 66 11.11 5.10 -2.98
CA ALA A 66 9.82 4.41 -3.07
C ALA A 66 8.72 5.31 -3.62
N GLY A 67 7.93 4.78 -4.54
CA GLY A 67 6.75 5.44 -5.11
C GLY A 67 5.75 4.42 -5.61
N THR A 68 4.59 4.90 -6.01
CA THR A 68 3.50 4.05 -6.50
C THR A 68 2.91 4.65 -7.77
N VAL A 69 2.74 3.81 -8.79
CA VAL A 69 2.07 4.18 -10.03
C VAL A 69 0.66 3.61 -10.02
N GLU A 70 -0.34 4.48 -10.12
CA GLU A 70 -1.75 4.13 -10.05
C GLU A 70 -2.39 4.02 -11.43
N PHE A 71 -3.24 2.99 -11.60
CA PHE A 71 -3.93 2.68 -12.85
C PHE A 71 -5.41 2.41 -12.60
N LEU A 72 -6.22 2.68 -13.62
CA LEU A 72 -7.57 2.13 -13.75
C LEU A 72 -7.54 0.94 -14.69
N VAL A 73 -8.06 -0.20 -14.25
CA VAL A 73 -8.18 -1.42 -15.05
C VAL A 73 -9.66 -1.63 -15.36
N ASP A 74 -10.00 -1.84 -16.63
CA ASP A 74 -11.37 -2.12 -17.06
C ASP A 74 -11.68 -3.62 -17.09
N GLY A 75 -12.93 -3.96 -17.43
CA GLY A 75 -13.38 -5.36 -17.50
C GLY A 75 -12.78 -6.18 -18.65
N ASN A 76 -12.07 -5.57 -19.58
CA ASN A 76 -11.41 -6.23 -20.72
C ASN A 76 -9.91 -6.45 -20.44
N GLY A 77 -9.39 -5.95 -19.31
CA GLY A 77 -7.96 -5.99 -19.00
C GLY A 77 -7.15 -4.89 -19.67
N ASP A 78 -7.83 -3.83 -20.16
CA ASP A 78 -7.15 -2.61 -20.55
C ASP A 78 -6.90 -1.74 -19.32
N PHE A 79 -5.71 -1.13 -19.26
CA PHE A 79 -5.34 -0.29 -18.11
C PHE A 79 -4.89 1.10 -18.56
N PHE A 80 -5.21 2.08 -17.73
CA PHE A 80 -5.00 3.49 -18.00
C PHE A 80 -4.26 4.13 -16.82
N PHE A 81 -3.17 4.81 -17.11
CA PHE A 81 -2.41 5.57 -16.10
C PHE A 81 -3.29 6.66 -15.48
N MET A 82 -3.28 6.75 -14.17
CA MET A 82 -3.93 7.82 -13.41
C MET A 82 -2.93 8.83 -12.91
N GLU A 83 -2.07 8.41 -11.99
CA GLU A 83 -1.07 9.28 -11.36
C GLU A 83 0.11 8.47 -10.82
N MET A 84 1.14 9.18 -10.39
CA MET A 84 2.23 8.62 -9.60
C MET A 84 2.31 9.30 -8.24
N ASN A 85 2.23 8.53 -7.18
CA ASN A 85 2.46 9.00 -5.82
C ASN A 85 3.95 8.89 -5.48
N THR A 86 4.61 10.03 -5.33
CA THR A 86 6.05 10.13 -5.12
C THR A 86 6.42 10.05 -3.64
N ARG A 87 5.88 9.07 -2.95
CA ARG A 87 6.05 8.80 -1.51
C ARG A 87 5.70 7.37 -1.18
N LEU A 88 6.08 6.93 0.02
CA LEU A 88 5.51 5.73 0.61
C LEU A 88 4.01 5.95 0.88
N GLN A 89 3.19 4.95 0.58
CA GLN A 89 1.74 5.00 0.81
C GLN A 89 1.34 4.26 2.09
N VAL A 90 0.12 4.55 2.58
CA VAL A 90 -0.45 3.93 3.79
C VAL A 90 -0.50 2.41 3.65
N GLU A 91 -0.87 1.93 2.48
CA GLU A 91 -1.12 0.54 2.10
C GLU A 91 0.13 -0.28 1.73
N HIS A 92 1.34 0.27 1.96
CA HIS A 92 2.58 -0.48 1.71
C HIS A 92 2.71 -1.81 2.48
N PRO A 93 2.09 -1.98 3.67
CA PRO A 93 2.24 -3.23 4.41
C PRO A 93 1.71 -4.47 3.70
N VAL A 94 0.70 -4.36 2.84
CA VAL A 94 0.25 -5.55 2.08
C VAL A 94 1.31 -6.00 1.06
N THR A 95 2.07 -5.07 0.49
CA THR A 95 3.23 -5.40 -0.36
C THR A 95 4.35 -6.02 0.45
N GLU A 96 4.68 -5.46 1.62
CA GLU A 96 5.70 -6.03 2.52
C GLU A 96 5.32 -7.44 2.96
N ALA A 97 4.04 -7.68 3.26
CA ALA A 97 3.54 -8.97 3.71
C ALA A 97 3.70 -10.08 2.66
N ILE A 98 3.44 -9.78 1.37
CA ILE A 98 3.56 -10.77 0.29
C ILE A 98 4.98 -10.93 -0.25
N THR A 99 5.87 -9.94 -0.06
CA THR A 99 7.24 -9.96 -0.62
C THR A 99 8.31 -10.24 0.42
N GLY A 100 8.02 -10.06 1.71
CA GLY A 100 9.01 -10.13 2.78
C GLY A 100 10.01 -8.97 2.80
N VAL A 101 9.77 -7.91 2.01
CA VAL A 101 10.64 -6.73 1.92
C VAL A 101 10.21 -5.69 2.95
N ASP A 102 11.16 -5.07 3.65
CA ASP A 102 10.93 -3.85 4.44
C ASP A 102 11.20 -2.63 3.56
N LEU A 103 10.12 -2.00 3.08
CA LEU A 103 10.20 -0.82 2.19
C LEU A 103 10.80 0.39 2.89
N VAL A 104 10.57 0.55 4.18
CA VAL A 104 11.13 1.66 4.96
C VAL A 104 12.64 1.49 5.11
N GLU A 105 13.11 0.28 5.40
CA GLU A 105 14.54 -0.02 5.41
C GLU A 105 15.17 0.28 4.04
N TRP A 106 14.55 -0.19 2.96
CA TRP A 106 15.06 0.05 1.61
C TRP A 106 15.09 1.54 1.25
N GLN A 107 14.08 2.32 1.67
CA GLN A 107 14.10 3.78 1.51
C GLN A 107 15.31 4.43 2.20
N LEU A 108 15.63 3.99 3.42
CA LEU A 108 16.77 4.50 4.18
C LEU A 108 18.12 4.13 3.53
N ARG A 109 18.25 2.90 3.03
CA ARG A 109 19.43 2.43 2.29
C ARG A 109 19.64 3.24 1.00
N VAL A 110 18.58 3.43 0.21
CA VAL A 110 18.63 4.26 -1.01
C VAL A 110 19.00 5.72 -0.67
N ALA A 111 18.44 6.28 0.40
CA ALA A 111 18.77 7.63 0.87
C ALA A 111 20.23 7.75 1.30
N ALA A 112 20.82 6.68 1.87
CA ALA A 112 22.23 6.58 2.21
C ALA A 112 23.15 6.43 0.97
N GLY A 113 22.57 6.22 -0.21
CA GLY A 113 23.31 6.04 -1.47
C GLY A 113 23.67 4.60 -1.79
N GLU A 114 23.13 3.64 -1.02
CA GLU A 114 23.32 2.21 -1.28
C GLU A 114 22.51 1.76 -2.52
N PRO A 115 22.99 0.75 -3.27
CA PRO A 115 22.20 0.12 -4.30
C PRO A 115 21.04 -0.67 -3.68
N LEU A 116 19.97 -0.89 -4.44
CA LEU A 116 18.89 -1.77 -4.05
C LEU A 116 19.42 -3.19 -3.79
N PRO A 117 19.00 -3.84 -2.69
CA PRO A 117 19.63 -5.08 -2.20
C PRO A 117 19.18 -6.34 -2.95
N ALA A 118 18.35 -6.21 -3.98
CA ALA A 118 17.82 -7.33 -4.75
C ALA A 118 17.82 -7.04 -6.25
N GLU A 119 17.71 -8.10 -7.07
CA GLU A 119 17.36 -8.04 -8.48
C GLU A 119 15.87 -8.35 -8.67
N GLN A 120 15.28 -7.98 -9.82
CA GLN A 120 13.85 -8.17 -10.06
C GLN A 120 13.43 -9.65 -10.05
N ASP A 121 14.27 -10.55 -10.52
CA ASP A 121 14.04 -11.99 -10.57
C ASP A 121 14.22 -12.71 -9.22
N GLU A 122 14.76 -12.02 -8.22
CA GLU A 122 14.84 -12.50 -6.83
C GLU A 122 13.57 -12.17 -6.04
N LEU A 123 12.70 -11.29 -6.55
CA LEU A 123 11.47 -10.88 -5.90
C LEU A 123 10.31 -11.80 -6.29
N ALA A 124 9.61 -12.31 -5.30
CA ALA A 124 8.42 -13.15 -5.49
C ALA A 124 7.31 -12.71 -4.54
N ALA A 125 6.07 -12.81 -5.02
CA ALA A 125 4.90 -12.64 -4.18
C ALA A 125 4.45 -13.99 -3.65
N HIS A 126 4.23 -14.09 -2.33
CA HIS A 126 3.78 -15.30 -1.64
C HIS A 126 2.54 -15.01 -0.81
N GLY A 127 1.52 -15.84 -0.95
CA GLY A 127 0.27 -15.70 -0.23
C GLY A 127 -0.53 -14.48 -0.67
N HIS A 128 -1.42 -14.05 0.21
CA HIS A 128 -2.32 -12.92 0.01
C HIS A 128 -2.40 -12.09 1.28
N ALA A 129 -2.38 -10.77 1.14
CA ALA A 129 -2.49 -9.85 2.27
C ALA A 129 -3.64 -8.86 2.06
N ILE A 130 -4.36 -8.56 3.13
CA ILE A 130 -5.44 -7.58 3.15
C ILE A 130 -5.17 -6.58 4.26
N GLU A 131 -5.23 -5.29 3.95
CA GLU A 131 -5.20 -4.21 4.92
C GLU A 131 -6.58 -3.58 5.04
N SER A 132 -6.99 -3.26 6.26
CA SER A 132 -8.19 -2.48 6.57
C SER A 132 -7.83 -1.25 7.38
N ARG A 133 -8.27 -0.09 6.95
CA ARG A 133 -8.10 1.17 7.69
C ARG A 133 -9.21 1.33 8.71
N ILE A 134 -8.84 1.66 9.95
CA ILE A 134 -9.76 1.88 11.06
C ILE A 134 -9.88 3.38 11.30
N TYR A 135 -11.10 3.89 11.14
CA TYR A 135 -11.40 5.31 11.25
C TYR A 135 -12.29 5.63 12.46
N ALA A 136 -11.99 6.69 13.16
CA ALA A 136 -12.89 7.28 14.15
C ALA A 136 -14.00 8.07 13.45
N GLU A 137 -15.00 7.39 12.92
CA GLU A 137 -16.10 7.95 12.15
C GLU A 137 -17.44 7.38 12.62
N ASN A 138 -18.51 8.16 12.47
CA ASN A 138 -19.85 7.73 12.84
C ASN A 138 -20.64 7.27 11.61
N PRO A 139 -20.86 5.96 11.42
CA PRO A 139 -21.59 5.42 10.27
C PRO A 139 -23.08 5.86 10.23
N PHE A 140 -23.66 6.18 11.39
CA PHE A 140 -25.04 6.68 11.49
C PHE A 140 -25.17 8.15 11.15
N ASN A 141 -24.05 8.87 11.03
CA ASN A 141 -24.00 10.28 10.65
C ASN A 141 -23.12 10.48 9.40
N ASN A 142 -23.42 9.72 8.33
CA ASN A 142 -22.71 9.80 7.06
C ASN A 142 -21.18 9.70 7.17
N PHE A 143 -20.68 8.92 8.13
CA PHE A 143 -19.24 8.74 8.37
C PHE A 143 -18.50 10.07 8.62
N LEU A 144 -19.16 11.02 9.28
CA LEU A 144 -18.47 12.21 9.77
C LEU A 144 -17.47 11.81 10.88
N PRO A 145 -16.33 12.51 10.99
CA PRO A 145 -15.37 12.27 12.05
C PRO A 145 -16.02 12.33 13.43
N SER A 146 -15.73 11.33 14.26
CA SER A 146 -16.12 11.27 15.67
C SER A 146 -14.97 11.76 16.53
N THR A 147 -15.00 13.01 16.90
CA THR A 147 -14.00 13.62 17.79
C THR A 147 -14.25 13.28 19.25
N GLY A 148 -13.19 13.24 20.03
CA GLY A 148 -13.27 12.96 21.46
C GLY A 148 -11.98 12.32 21.98
N ARG A 149 -12.08 11.70 23.15
CA ARG A 149 -10.97 10.93 23.72
C ARG A 149 -11.19 9.44 23.55
N VAL A 150 -10.12 8.74 23.20
CA VAL A 150 -10.11 7.26 23.15
C VAL A 150 -10.26 6.74 24.58
N GLY A 151 -11.39 6.13 24.88
CA GLY A 151 -11.65 5.60 26.23
C GLY A 151 -10.82 4.34 26.52
N ARG A 152 -10.75 3.45 25.55
CA ARG A 152 -9.96 2.22 25.61
C ARG A 152 -9.62 1.74 24.21
N PHE A 153 -8.35 1.49 23.95
CA PHE A 153 -7.86 0.92 22.71
C PHE A 153 -7.18 -0.43 23.00
N VAL A 154 -7.76 -1.50 22.48
CA VAL A 154 -7.21 -2.86 22.60
C VAL A 154 -7.15 -3.47 21.21
N HIS A 155 -5.95 -3.74 20.76
CA HIS A 155 -5.74 -4.43 19.48
C HIS A 155 -5.34 -5.89 19.73
N PRO A 156 -5.60 -6.80 18.77
CA PRO A 156 -5.16 -8.17 18.87
C PRO A 156 -3.63 -8.23 18.94
N VAL A 157 -3.12 -9.07 19.84
CA VAL A 157 -1.67 -9.32 19.99
C VAL A 157 -1.38 -10.80 19.83
N GLY A 158 -0.24 -11.13 19.23
CA GLY A 158 0.26 -12.51 19.19
C GLY A 158 -0.33 -13.40 18.09
N ALA A 159 -1.10 -12.86 17.15
CA ALA A 159 -1.40 -13.56 15.91
C ALA A 159 -0.17 -13.47 14.98
N LEU A 160 0.26 -14.61 14.42
CA LEU A 160 1.51 -14.69 13.64
C LEU A 160 1.46 -13.89 12.34
N ASP A 161 0.27 -13.77 11.74
CA ASP A 161 0.09 -13.18 10.41
C ASP A 161 -0.73 -11.89 10.46
N LEU A 162 -0.64 -11.18 11.59
CA LEU A 162 -1.34 -9.95 11.86
C LEU A 162 -0.38 -8.82 12.25
N ARG A 163 -0.44 -7.72 11.50
CA ARG A 163 0.21 -6.46 11.82
C ARG A 163 -0.84 -5.40 12.15
N VAL A 164 -0.59 -4.64 13.21
CA VAL A 164 -1.39 -3.47 13.59
C VAL A 164 -0.48 -2.26 13.68
N ASP A 165 -0.70 -1.29 12.81
CA ASP A 165 -0.02 0.00 12.89
C ASP A 165 -0.99 1.03 13.47
N THR A 166 -0.62 1.66 14.56
CA THR A 166 -1.43 2.69 15.22
C THR A 166 -0.55 3.78 15.81
N GLY A 167 -1.07 5.00 15.84
CA GLY A 167 -0.44 6.15 16.48
C GLY A 167 -1.22 6.65 17.69
N ILE A 168 -2.21 5.88 18.20
CA ILE A 168 -3.04 6.26 19.33
C ILE A 168 -2.93 5.26 20.49
N GLU A 169 -3.15 5.78 21.69
CA GLU A 169 -3.23 5.03 22.94
C GLU A 169 -4.51 5.40 23.74
N ASP A 170 -4.74 4.70 24.85
CA ASP A 170 -5.83 5.01 25.78
C ASP A 170 -5.71 6.46 26.28
N GLY A 171 -6.76 7.23 26.13
CA GLY A 171 -6.83 8.63 26.55
C GLY A 171 -6.43 9.65 25.50
N ASP A 172 -5.89 9.26 24.35
CA ASP A 172 -5.49 10.17 23.30
C ASP A 172 -6.70 10.92 22.67
N PRO A 173 -6.52 12.17 22.25
CA PRO A 173 -7.57 12.90 21.57
C PRO A 173 -7.63 12.51 20.08
N VAL A 174 -8.85 12.32 19.58
CA VAL A 174 -9.14 12.34 18.14
C VAL A 174 -9.70 13.72 17.80
N GLU A 175 -8.99 14.45 16.97
CA GLU A 175 -9.30 15.85 16.65
C GLU A 175 -9.75 16.00 15.19
N ILE A 176 -10.30 17.18 14.86
CA ILE A 176 -10.81 17.50 13.52
C ILE A 176 -9.71 17.97 12.55
N TYR A 177 -8.50 18.19 13.03
CA TYR A 177 -7.43 18.84 12.27
C TYR A 177 -6.65 17.87 11.38
N TYR A 178 -6.79 16.56 11.62
CA TYR A 178 -6.11 15.50 10.92
C TYR A 178 -7.09 14.45 10.42
N ASP A 179 -6.61 13.56 9.57
CA ASP A 179 -7.35 12.37 9.13
C ASP A 179 -7.76 11.54 10.36
N PRO A 180 -9.05 11.15 10.46
CA PRO A 180 -9.53 10.39 11.61
C PRO A 180 -9.12 8.91 11.61
N MET A 181 -8.19 8.51 10.77
CA MET A 181 -7.62 7.16 10.79
C MET A 181 -6.83 6.94 12.08
N ILE A 182 -7.25 5.97 12.87
CA ILE A 182 -6.67 5.66 14.18
C ILE A 182 -5.76 4.45 14.17
N ALA A 183 -5.96 3.55 13.23
CA ALA A 183 -5.14 2.36 13.04
C ALA A 183 -5.32 1.81 11.63
N LYS A 184 -4.42 0.90 11.25
CA LYS A 184 -4.59 -0.01 10.14
C LYS A 184 -4.23 -1.42 10.58
N LEU A 185 -4.96 -2.37 10.05
CA LEU A 185 -4.86 -3.78 10.36
C LEU A 185 -4.53 -4.52 9.08
N THR A 186 -3.37 -5.15 9.02
CA THR A 186 -2.92 -5.95 7.88
C THR A 186 -2.86 -7.41 8.30
N VAL A 187 -3.51 -8.29 7.54
CA VAL A 187 -3.45 -9.74 7.72
C VAL A 187 -2.89 -10.38 6.47
N TRP A 188 -2.16 -11.47 6.66
CA TRP A 188 -1.60 -12.28 5.58
C TRP A 188 -2.06 -13.73 5.73
N GLY A 189 -2.17 -14.45 4.61
CA GLY A 189 -2.48 -15.86 4.54
C GLY A 189 -1.86 -16.51 3.31
N GLU A 190 -1.73 -17.84 3.35
CA GLU A 190 -1.19 -18.59 2.20
C GLU A 190 -2.14 -18.63 1.01
N ASP A 191 -3.48 -18.49 1.27
CA ASP A 191 -4.59 -18.57 0.30
C ASP A 191 -5.40 -17.26 0.29
#